data_136faa2af02fd0c48e6729e980aef95c
#
_entry.id   136faa2af02fd0c48e6729e980aef95c
#
_cell.length_a   1.000
_cell.length_b   1.000
_cell.length_c   1.000
_cell.angle_alpha   90.00
_cell.angle_beta   90.00
_cell.angle_gamma   90.00
#
_symmetry.space_group_name_H-M   'P 1'
#
loop_
_entity.id
_entity.type
_entity.pdbx_description
1 polymer ?
#
loop_
_entity_poly.entity_id
_entity_poly.type
_entity_poly.pdbx_seq_one_letter_code
_entity_poly.pdbx_strand_id
1 'polypeptide(L)'
;TDPVFVSVLDHIRTNTAGAADLQLLNTRYGSQIEESEADMYITLATRRDTVDSINEKKLAELPGDSITFEGVIEGDFPESSLPTSQELVLKPGAQIIFIKNDFDRRWVNGTIGVIAGIDEEEETIYVITDDGKECDVKLESWRNIRYHYNEKTKEIEEEVLGSFTQYPIRLAWAITVHKSQGLTFSRVVIDFTGGVFAGGQAYVALSRCTSLDGIQLKKPVNRADVFVRPEIVNFAGRFNNRQAIDKALKQAQADVQYAAASRAFDKGDMEECLEQFFRAIHSRYDIEKPVPRRLIRRKLGIINTLKEQNKKLKEQMREQQERIRQYAHEYLLMGNECITQAHDVRAALANYDKALSLDPNYIDAWIRKGITLFNNKEYFDAENCFNTAVSLHPANFKAVYNRGKLRLKTENTEGAIADLDKATSLKPEHAGAHELFGDALLKAGKEVEAAL
;
A
#
# COMPACT_ATOMS: atom_id res chain seq x y z
N THR A 1 1.87 -40.99 11.12
CA THR A 1 3.22 -40.43 11.28
C THR A 1 3.80 -40.99 12.57
N ASP A 2 4.97 -41.61 12.49
CA ASP A 2 5.68 -42.20 13.64
C ASP A 2 6.34 -41.10 14.49
N PRO A 3 5.85 -40.80 15.71
CA PRO A 3 6.36 -39.71 16.55
C PRO A 3 7.81 -39.93 16.97
N VAL A 4 8.23 -41.20 17.14
CA VAL A 4 9.61 -41.54 17.56
C VAL A 4 10.55 -41.24 16.40
N PHE A 5 10.20 -41.64 15.18
CA PHE A 5 11.02 -41.36 14.00
C PHE A 5 11.10 -39.85 13.71
N VAL A 6 10.00 -39.09 13.87
CA VAL A 6 10.02 -37.62 13.75
C VAL A 6 10.97 -37.00 14.78
N SER A 7 10.98 -37.49 16.02
CA SER A 7 11.92 -36.99 17.06
C SER A 7 13.37 -37.25 16.66
N VAL A 8 13.69 -38.42 16.14
CA VAL A 8 15.04 -38.75 15.64
C VAL A 8 15.45 -37.85 14.51
N LEU A 9 14.57 -37.59 13.56
CA LEU A 9 14.79 -36.66 12.44
C LEU A 9 15.08 -35.24 12.94
N ASP A 10 14.36 -34.77 13.95
CA ASP A 10 14.57 -33.44 14.55
C ASP A 10 15.96 -33.37 15.25
N HIS A 11 16.37 -34.42 15.95
CA HIS A 11 17.70 -34.49 16.55
C HIS A 11 18.82 -34.48 15.49
N ILE A 12 18.61 -35.16 14.35
CA ILE A 12 19.56 -35.15 13.24
C ILE A 12 19.62 -33.75 12.61
N ARG A 13 18.46 -33.12 12.36
CA ARG A 13 18.35 -31.80 11.77
C ARG A 13 19.03 -30.71 12.59
N THR A 14 18.92 -30.80 13.92
CA THR A 14 19.53 -29.85 14.86
C THR A 14 20.95 -30.22 15.30
N ASN A 15 21.49 -31.33 14.78
CA ASN A 15 22.80 -31.88 15.15
C ASN A 15 22.90 -32.28 16.64
N THR A 16 21.78 -32.66 17.25
CA THR A 16 21.70 -33.12 18.65
C THR A 16 21.49 -34.62 18.80
N ALA A 17 21.51 -35.36 17.69
CA ALA A 17 21.31 -36.82 17.69
C ALA A 17 22.33 -37.53 18.62
N GLY A 18 21.81 -38.31 19.56
CA GLY A 18 22.57 -39.09 20.52
C GLY A 18 22.82 -40.55 20.09
N ALA A 19 23.49 -41.31 20.96
CA ALA A 19 23.74 -42.74 20.73
C ALA A 19 22.43 -43.56 20.55
N ALA A 20 21.38 -43.24 21.32
CA ALA A 20 20.10 -43.92 21.24
C ALA A 20 19.41 -43.71 19.88
N ASP A 21 19.50 -42.48 19.32
CA ASP A 21 18.91 -42.17 17.99
C ASP A 21 19.63 -42.97 16.91
N LEU A 22 20.98 -43.04 16.97
CA LEU A 22 21.75 -43.79 16.00
C LEU A 22 21.53 -45.33 16.14
N GLN A 23 21.41 -45.83 17.39
CA GLN A 23 21.06 -47.25 17.60
C GLN A 23 19.69 -47.58 17.01
N LEU A 24 18.71 -46.74 17.22
CA LEU A 24 17.36 -46.95 16.66
C LEU A 24 17.41 -46.95 15.11
N LEU A 25 18.08 -45.99 14.48
CA LEU A 25 18.25 -45.99 13.02
C LEU A 25 18.98 -47.23 12.52
N ASN A 26 20.02 -47.67 13.25
CA ASN A 26 20.83 -48.82 12.85
C ASN A 26 20.10 -50.16 13.04
N THR A 27 18.92 -50.24 13.68
CA THR A 27 18.06 -51.41 13.60
C THR A 27 17.63 -51.72 12.19
N ARG A 28 17.68 -50.71 11.30
CA ARG A 28 17.34 -50.85 9.88
C ARG A 28 18.49 -51.29 8.99
N TYR A 29 19.70 -51.46 9.54
CA TYR A 29 20.83 -52.04 8.87
C TYR A 29 20.67 -53.58 8.78
N GLY A 30 20.77 -54.12 7.58
CA GLY A 30 20.63 -55.57 7.33
C GLY A 30 19.18 -56.08 7.44
N SER A 31 18.18 -55.18 7.74
CA SER A 31 16.78 -55.54 7.58
C SER A 31 16.51 -55.79 6.08
N GLN A 32 15.88 -56.92 5.74
CA GLN A 32 15.41 -57.12 4.37
C GLN A 32 14.08 -56.34 4.24
N ILE A 33 13.98 -55.51 3.22
CA ILE A 33 12.65 -55.09 2.73
C ILE A 33 12.07 -56.38 2.18
N GLU A 34 10.96 -56.88 2.74
CA GLU A 34 10.27 -58.03 2.17
C GLU A 34 9.96 -57.69 0.71
N GLU A 35 10.64 -58.41 -0.19
CA GLU A 35 10.42 -58.32 -1.64
C GLU A 35 9.08 -58.98 -1.93
N SER A 36 8.01 -58.23 -1.82
CA SER A 36 6.78 -58.56 -2.52
C SER A 36 6.93 -58.03 -3.96
N GLU A 37 6.63 -58.83 -4.96
CA GLU A 37 6.70 -58.48 -6.40
C GLU A 37 5.90 -57.20 -6.74
N ALA A 38 5.05 -56.73 -5.84
CA ALA A 38 4.18 -55.57 -6.00
C ALA A 38 4.75 -54.27 -5.40
N ASP A 39 5.79 -54.32 -4.57
CA ASP A 39 6.25 -53.18 -3.80
C ASP A 39 7.52 -52.53 -4.39
N MET A 40 7.34 -51.44 -5.12
CA MET A 40 8.44 -50.64 -5.65
C MET A 40 9.21 -49.94 -4.48
N TYR A 41 10.54 -50.03 -4.53
CA TYR A 41 11.41 -49.30 -3.64
C TYR A 41 12.47 -48.54 -4.42
N ILE A 42 13.01 -47.49 -3.85
CA ILE A 42 14.04 -46.65 -4.46
C ILE A 42 15.29 -46.59 -3.59
N THR A 43 16.46 -46.65 -4.23
CA THR A 43 17.74 -46.48 -3.56
C THR A 43 18.15 -45.01 -3.59
N LEU A 44 18.39 -44.42 -2.40
CA LEU A 44 18.93 -43.07 -2.25
C LEU A 44 20.42 -43.14 -2.01
N ALA A 45 21.22 -42.71 -2.99
CA ALA A 45 22.69 -42.71 -2.84
C ALA A 45 23.24 -41.26 -2.78
N THR A 46 24.39 -41.11 -2.13
CA THR A 46 25.05 -39.81 -1.99
C THR A 46 25.78 -39.36 -3.26
N ARG A 47 26.18 -40.32 -4.10
CA ARG A 47 26.99 -40.08 -5.31
C ARG A 47 26.22 -40.42 -6.58
N ARG A 48 26.49 -39.67 -7.66
CA ARG A 48 25.88 -39.90 -8.96
C ARG A 48 26.36 -41.18 -9.65
N ASP A 49 27.68 -41.44 -9.59
CA ASP A 49 28.28 -42.65 -10.13
C ASP A 49 27.65 -43.96 -9.58
N THR A 50 27.36 -43.97 -8.27
CA THR A 50 26.65 -45.09 -7.63
C THR A 50 25.22 -45.24 -8.19
N VAL A 51 24.51 -44.14 -8.38
CA VAL A 51 23.14 -44.13 -8.94
C VAL A 51 23.14 -44.65 -10.39
N ASP A 52 24.04 -44.12 -11.19
CA ASP A 52 24.16 -44.49 -12.61
C ASP A 52 24.48 -45.98 -12.73
N SER A 53 25.45 -46.50 -11.97
CA SER A 53 25.81 -47.94 -11.94
C SER A 53 24.64 -48.83 -11.51
N ILE A 54 23.83 -48.44 -10.51
CA ILE A 54 22.68 -49.23 -10.07
C ILE A 54 21.62 -49.27 -11.19
N ASN A 55 21.29 -48.12 -11.78
CA ASN A 55 20.28 -48.03 -12.81
C ASN A 55 20.70 -48.76 -14.09
N GLU A 56 21.95 -48.62 -14.55
CA GLU A 56 22.49 -49.34 -15.73
C GLU A 56 22.46 -50.83 -15.52
N LYS A 57 22.94 -51.31 -14.35
CA LYS A 57 22.92 -52.74 -14.03
C LYS A 57 21.52 -53.30 -14.01
N LYS A 58 20.57 -52.63 -13.34
CA LYS A 58 19.15 -53.05 -13.29
C LYS A 58 18.48 -53.05 -14.66
N LEU A 59 18.77 -52.05 -15.50
CA LEU A 59 18.27 -51.96 -16.85
C LEU A 59 18.83 -53.12 -17.72
N ALA A 60 20.13 -53.45 -17.55
CA ALA A 60 20.74 -54.56 -18.30
C ALA A 60 20.19 -55.95 -17.88
N GLU A 61 19.77 -56.09 -16.61
CA GLU A 61 19.17 -57.34 -16.10
C GLU A 61 17.76 -57.59 -16.68
N LEU A 62 17.07 -56.57 -17.24
CA LEU A 62 15.75 -56.72 -17.87
C LEU A 62 15.86 -57.41 -19.23
N PRO A 63 14.90 -58.32 -19.57
CA PRO A 63 14.84 -58.96 -20.88
C PRO A 63 14.50 -57.97 -22.00
N GLY A 64 14.83 -58.33 -23.23
CA GLY A 64 14.50 -57.55 -24.42
C GLY A 64 15.52 -56.45 -24.76
N ASP A 65 15.30 -55.82 -25.91
CA ASP A 65 16.15 -54.78 -26.45
C ASP A 65 15.83 -53.41 -25.78
N SER A 66 16.85 -52.58 -25.68
CA SER A 66 16.69 -51.22 -25.17
C SER A 66 16.33 -50.25 -26.30
N ILE A 67 15.42 -49.33 -26.01
CA ILE A 67 15.02 -48.25 -26.91
C ILE A 67 15.63 -46.95 -26.36
N THR A 68 16.24 -46.18 -27.25
CA THR A 68 16.87 -44.89 -26.92
C THR A 68 16.05 -43.73 -27.50
N PHE A 69 15.63 -42.81 -26.65
CA PHE A 69 14.92 -41.60 -27.04
C PHE A 69 15.87 -40.43 -26.94
N GLU A 70 16.06 -39.72 -28.05
CA GLU A 70 16.85 -38.47 -28.06
C GLU A 70 15.98 -37.28 -27.75
N GLY A 71 16.35 -36.53 -26.68
CA GLY A 71 15.71 -35.27 -26.34
C GLY A 71 16.17 -34.11 -27.25
N VAL A 72 15.22 -33.31 -27.67
CA VAL A 72 15.43 -32.20 -28.61
C VAL A 72 15.68 -30.93 -27.84
N ILE A 73 16.81 -30.26 -28.12
CA ILE A 73 17.15 -28.94 -27.59
C ILE A 73 16.98 -27.91 -28.69
N GLU A 74 16.22 -26.85 -28.41
CA GLU A 74 16.05 -25.69 -29.27
C GLU A 74 16.52 -24.42 -28.55
N GLY A 75 17.32 -23.60 -29.21
CA GLY A 75 17.85 -22.37 -28.62
C GLY A 75 18.88 -22.60 -27.52
N ASP A 76 18.91 -21.74 -26.53
CA ASP A 76 19.86 -21.79 -25.40
C ASP A 76 19.26 -22.57 -24.21
N PHE A 77 19.61 -23.84 -24.08
CA PHE A 77 19.25 -24.66 -22.93
C PHE A 77 20.49 -25.39 -22.40
N PRO A 78 21.08 -24.96 -21.27
CA PRO A 78 22.32 -25.52 -20.76
C PRO A 78 22.19 -27.00 -20.37
N GLU A 79 23.14 -27.85 -20.75
CA GLU A 79 23.16 -29.28 -20.38
C GLU A 79 23.07 -29.52 -18.86
N SER A 80 23.67 -28.64 -18.05
CA SER A 80 23.60 -28.71 -16.58
C SER A 80 22.18 -28.53 -16.02
N SER A 81 21.29 -27.96 -16.82
CA SER A 81 19.88 -27.68 -16.45
C SER A 81 18.90 -28.70 -16.99
N LEU A 82 19.38 -29.73 -17.72
CA LEU A 82 18.54 -30.78 -18.27
C LEU A 82 17.77 -31.52 -17.16
N PRO A 83 16.44 -31.53 -17.21
CA PRO A 83 15.61 -32.19 -16.21
C PRO A 83 15.77 -33.72 -16.26
N THR A 84 16.01 -34.29 -17.41
CA THR A 84 16.35 -35.73 -17.62
C THR A 84 17.54 -35.87 -18.58
N SER A 85 17.98 -37.07 -18.85
CA SER A 85 19.07 -37.31 -19.81
C SER A 85 18.62 -36.95 -21.23
N GLN A 86 19.53 -36.38 -22.04
CA GLN A 86 19.26 -36.15 -23.44
C GLN A 86 19.05 -37.47 -24.18
N GLU A 87 19.96 -38.42 -23.96
CA GLU A 87 19.76 -39.79 -24.37
C GLU A 87 19.08 -40.57 -23.25
N LEU A 88 17.82 -40.93 -23.42
CA LEU A 88 17.02 -41.67 -22.45
C LEU A 88 16.85 -43.11 -22.91
N VAL A 89 17.59 -44.04 -22.28
CA VAL A 89 17.55 -45.49 -22.64
C VAL A 89 16.55 -46.19 -21.73
N LEU A 90 15.57 -46.83 -22.30
CA LEU A 90 14.46 -47.48 -21.60
C LEU A 90 14.22 -48.92 -22.11
N LYS A 91 13.57 -49.73 -21.27
CA LYS A 91 13.02 -51.04 -21.61
C LYS A 91 11.63 -51.21 -20.97
N PRO A 92 10.75 -52.03 -21.54
CA PRO A 92 9.60 -52.54 -20.80
C PRO A 92 10.04 -53.24 -19.51
N GLY A 93 9.34 -53.03 -18.42
CA GLY A 93 9.73 -53.49 -17.06
C GLY A 93 10.65 -52.53 -16.32
N ALA A 94 11.13 -51.43 -16.92
CA ALA A 94 11.99 -50.50 -16.24
C ALA A 94 11.22 -49.67 -15.18
N GLN A 95 11.81 -49.57 -13.99
CA GLN A 95 11.29 -48.68 -12.94
C GLN A 95 11.70 -47.25 -13.23
N ILE A 96 10.72 -46.37 -13.22
CA ILE A 96 10.89 -44.93 -13.50
C ILE A 96 10.30 -44.07 -12.40
N ILE A 97 10.71 -42.81 -12.42
CA ILE A 97 10.11 -41.73 -11.63
C ILE A 97 9.69 -40.60 -12.55
N PHE A 98 8.50 -40.08 -12.34
CA PHE A 98 8.05 -38.85 -13.01
C PHE A 98 8.76 -37.62 -12.45
N ILE A 99 9.21 -36.74 -13.33
CA ILE A 99 9.98 -35.52 -12.98
C ILE A 99 9.21 -34.21 -13.26
N LYS A 100 7.96 -34.34 -13.67
CA LYS A 100 7.06 -33.20 -13.93
C LYS A 100 5.63 -33.61 -13.52
N ASN A 101 4.87 -32.65 -13.01
CA ASN A 101 3.45 -32.89 -12.71
C ASN A 101 2.67 -33.01 -14.02
N ASP A 102 1.76 -33.96 -14.12
CA ASP A 102 0.82 -34.07 -15.22
C ASP A 102 -0.23 -32.97 -15.17
N PHE A 103 -0.62 -32.47 -16.33
CA PHE A 103 -1.65 -31.46 -16.45
C PHE A 103 -3.01 -31.94 -15.94
N ASP A 104 -3.36 -33.19 -16.26
CA ASP A 104 -4.62 -33.85 -15.86
C ASP A 104 -4.54 -34.51 -14.48
N ARG A 105 -3.42 -34.31 -13.76
CA ARG A 105 -3.16 -34.82 -12.41
C ARG A 105 -3.20 -36.34 -12.30
N ARG A 106 -2.86 -37.07 -13.37
CA ARG A 106 -2.74 -38.53 -13.37
C ARG A 106 -1.56 -38.98 -12.50
N TRP A 107 -0.48 -38.20 -12.50
CA TRP A 107 0.68 -38.37 -11.63
C TRP A 107 1.21 -36.99 -11.16
N VAL A 108 2.09 -37.01 -10.19
CA VAL A 108 2.83 -35.85 -9.71
C VAL A 108 4.34 -36.09 -9.81
N ASN A 109 5.13 -35.02 -9.75
CA ASN A 109 6.58 -35.14 -9.67
C ASN A 109 6.97 -35.99 -8.46
N GLY A 110 7.72 -37.09 -8.68
CA GLY A 110 8.10 -38.05 -7.67
C GLY A 110 7.28 -39.33 -7.63
N THR A 111 6.18 -39.44 -8.38
CA THR A 111 5.45 -40.70 -8.54
C THR A 111 6.37 -41.74 -9.19
N ILE A 112 6.41 -42.95 -8.65
CA ILE A 112 7.17 -44.06 -9.18
C ILE A 112 6.23 -44.92 -10.03
N GLY A 113 6.78 -45.54 -11.07
CA GLY A 113 6.05 -46.47 -11.91
C GLY A 113 6.95 -47.46 -12.63
N VAL A 114 6.35 -48.44 -13.27
CA VAL A 114 7.04 -49.43 -14.14
C VAL A 114 6.52 -49.29 -15.56
N ILE A 115 7.41 -49.28 -16.52
CA ILE A 115 7.05 -49.26 -17.95
C ILE A 115 6.37 -50.58 -18.34
N ALA A 116 5.10 -50.52 -18.66
CA ALA A 116 4.31 -51.66 -19.14
C ALA A 116 4.55 -51.95 -20.62
N GLY A 117 4.76 -50.93 -21.42
CA GLY A 117 5.00 -51.01 -22.85
C GLY A 117 5.47 -49.70 -23.46
N ILE A 118 6.05 -49.76 -24.62
CA ILE A 118 6.54 -48.61 -25.39
C ILE A 118 5.99 -48.74 -26.81
N ASP A 119 5.33 -47.71 -27.29
CA ASP A 119 4.86 -47.58 -28.66
C ASP A 119 5.66 -46.49 -29.35
N GLU A 120 6.58 -46.88 -30.23
CA GLU A 120 7.47 -45.97 -30.94
C GLU A 120 6.74 -45.21 -32.07
N GLU A 121 5.65 -45.82 -32.65
CA GLU A 121 4.90 -45.18 -33.73
C GLU A 121 4.00 -44.05 -33.19
N GLU A 122 3.40 -44.28 -32.02
CA GLU A 122 2.56 -43.26 -31.35
C GLU A 122 3.35 -42.35 -30.36
N GLU A 123 4.66 -42.53 -30.27
CA GLU A 123 5.53 -41.80 -29.32
C GLU A 123 4.98 -41.82 -27.87
N THR A 124 4.47 -42.98 -27.45
CA THR A 124 3.77 -43.15 -26.18
C THR A 124 4.42 -44.24 -25.33
N ILE A 125 4.69 -43.91 -24.06
CA ILE A 125 5.18 -44.89 -23.06
C ILE A 125 4.03 -45.17 -22.09
N TYR A 126 3.66 -46.44 -21.96
CA TYR A 126 2.64 -46.90 -21.01
C TYR A 126 3.30 -47.24 -19.68
N VAL A 127 2.84 -46.62 -18.61
CA VAL A 127 3.41 -46.79 -17.26
C VAL A 127 2.32 -47.19 -16.30
N ILE A 128 2.61 -48.17 -15.44
CA ILE A 128 1.78 -48.51 -14.29
C ILE A 128 2.45 -47.89 -13.05
N THR A 129 1.74 -47.02 -12.39
CA THR A 129 2.21 -46.32 -11.18
C THR A 129 2.16 -47.22 -9.93
N ASP A 130 2.83 -46.80 -8.85
CA ASP A 130 2.87 -47.55 -7.61
C ASP A 130 1.50 -47.69 -6.90
N ASP A 131 0.51 -46.85 -7.25
CA ASP A 131 -0.89 -46.98 -6.82
C ASP A 131 -1.75 -47.82 -7.82
N GLY A 132 -1.12 -48.45 -8.84
CA GLY A 132 -1.73 -49.35 -9.78
C GLY A 132 -2.49 -48.68 -10.94
N LYS A 133 -2.32 -47.38 -11.15
CA LYS A 133 -2.94 -46.66 -12.26
C LYS A 133 -2.12 -46.83 -13.55
N GLU A 134 -2.81 -47.03 -14.65
CA GLU A 134 -2.21 -46.99 -15.98
C GLU A 134 -2.19 -45.57 -16.51
N CYS A 135 -1.01 -45.14 -17.02
CA CYS A 135 -0.81 -43.82 -17.57
C CYS A 135 -0.12 -43.90 -18.93
N ASP A 136 -0.60 -43.15 -19.90
CA ASP A 136 0.05 -42.88 -21.18
C ASP A 136 0.94 -41.64 -21.04
N VAL A 137 2.23 -41.81 -21.28
CA VAL A 137 3.24 -40.74 -21.10
C VAL A 137 3.72 -40.29 -22.47
N LYS A 138 3.60 -39.02 -22.73
CA LYS A 138 4.05 -38.34 -23.95
C LYS A 138 5.20 -37.40 -23.71
N LEU A 139 5.81 -36.95 -24.81
CA LEU A 139 6.87 -35.95 -24.77
C LEU A 139 6.37 -34.67 -24.12
N GLU A 140 7.22 -34.06 -23.27
CA GLU A 140 6.97 -32.82 -22.58
C GLU A 140 8.10 -31.82 -22.82
N SER A 141 7.78 -30.54 -22.87
CA SER A 141 8.75 -29.48 -23.10
C SER A 141 9.00 -28.67 -21.84
N TRP A 142 10.28 -28.37 -21.59
CA TRP A 142 10.74 -27.42 -20.56
C TRP A 142 11.31 -26.19 -21.24
N ARG A 143 11.03 -25.02 -20.72
CA ARG A 143 11.50 -23.74 -21.25
C ARG A 143 12.58 -23.15 -20.33
N ASN A 144 13.66 -22.67 -20.92
CA ASN A 144 14.64 -21.82 -20.25
C ASN A 144 14.16 -20.36 -20.39
N ILE A 145 13.71 -19.77 -19.28
CA ILE A 145 13.09 -18.45 -19.26
C ILE A 145 13.99 -17.48 -18.53
N ARG A 146 14.24 -16.32 -19.15
CA ARG A 146 14.84 -15.16 -18.51
C ARG A 146 13.75 -14.16 -18.19
N TYR A 147 13.76 -13.67 -16.97
CA TYR A 147 12.87 -12.60 -16.54
C TYR A 147 13.59 -11.26 -16.68
N HIS A 148 12.98 -10.28 -17.32
CA HIS A 148 13.47 -8.92 -17.36
C HIS A 148 12.36 -7.94 -16.97
N TYR A 149 12.75 -6.85 -16.30
CA TYR A 149 11.82 -5.80 -15.91
C TYR A 149 11.71 -4.78 -17.05
N ASN A 150 10.51 -4.61 -17.57
CA ASN A 150 10.22 -3.60 -18.58
C ASN A 150 9.89 -2.26 -17.89
N GLU A 151 10.79 -1.28 -18.00
CA GLU A 151 10.60 0.03 -17.38
C GLU A 151 9.41 0.83 -17.95
N LYS A 152 8.97 0.53 -19.19
CA LYS A 152 7.84 1.22 -19.83
C LYS A 152 6.49 0.69 -19.36
N THR A 153 6.33 -0.63 -19.30
CA THR A 153 5.10 -1.30 -18.86
C THR A 153 5.04 -1.44 -17.35
N LYS A 154 6.20 -1.34 -16.65
CA LYS A 154 6.38 -1.62 -15.21
C LYS A 154 6.03 -3.06 -14.83
N GLU A 155 6.16 -3.97 -15.75
CA GLU A 155 5.87 -5.39 -15.59
C GLU A 155 7.14 -6.23 -15.78
N ILE A 156 7.12 -7.44 -15.21
CA ILE A 156 8.16 -8.45 -15.43
C ILE A 156 7.74 -9.22 -16.68
N GLU A 157 8.57 -9.19 -17.71
CA GLU A 157 8.37 -9.90 -18.96
C GLU A 157 9.21 -11.17 -19.00
N GLU A 158 8.68 -12.21 -19.63
CA GLU A 158 9.34 -13.49 -19.83
C GLU A 158 9.91 -13.57 -21.24
N GLU A 159 11.21 -13.86 -21.32
CA GLU A 159 11.92 -14.16 -22.57
C GLU A 159 12.31 -15.64 -22.58
N VAL A 160 11.77 -16.42 -23.53
CA VAL A 160 12.15 -17.82 -23.71
C VAL A 160 13.46 -17.88 -24.47
N LEU A 161 14.53 -18.33 -23.82
CA LEU A 161 15.86 -18.46 -24.42
C LEU A 161 16.03 -19.76 -25.22
N GLY A 162 15.38 -20.82 -24.75
CA GLY A 162 15.42 -22.12 -25.38
C GLY A 162 14.43 -23.10 -24.75
N SER A 163 14.29 -24.27 -25.37
CA SER A 163 13.45 -25.35 -24.87
C SER A 163 14.17 -26.69 -24.95
N PHE A 164 13.76 -27.62 -24.10
CA PHE A 164 14.18 -29.01 -24.10
C PHE A 164 12.93 -29.90 -24.08
N THR A 165 12.82 -30.80 -25.05
CA THR A 165 11.68 -31.71 -25.18
C THR A 165 12.14 -33.18 -25.03
N GLN A 166 11.55 -33.89 -24.07
CA GLN A 166 11.83 -35.28 -23.75
C GLN A 166 10.67 -35.88 -22.95
N TYR A 167 10.61 -37.19 -22.76
CA TYR A 167 9.68 -37.82 -21.82
C TYR A 167 9.94 -37.36 -20.37
N PRO A 168 8.88 -37.03 -19.59
CA PRO A 168 9.02 -36.47 -18.22
C PRO A 168 9.33 -37.55 -17.19
N ILE A 169 10.23 -38.49 -17.51
CA ILE A 169 10.59 -39.62 -16.68
C ILE A 169 12.11 -39.83 -16.61
N ARG A 170 12.55 -40.59 -15.60
CA ARG A 170 13.92 -41.10 -15.44
C ARG A 170 13.90 -42.52 -14.90
N LEU A 171 14.96 -43.27 -15.15
CA LEU A 171 15.19 -44.53 -14.43
C LEU A 171 15.29 -44.25 -12.92
N ALA A 172 14.68 -45.08 -12.10
CA ALA A 172 14.50 -44.80 -10.67
C ALA A 172 14.64 -46.04 -9.76
N TRP A 173 15.46 -47.03 -10.10
CA TRP A 173 15.93 -47.97 -9.07
C TRP A 173 16.85 -47.30 -8.06
N ALA A 174 17.57 -46.26 -8.52
CA ALA A 174 18.34 -45.37 -7.64
C ALA A 174 18.22 -43.92 -8.12
N ILE A 175 18.24 -42.96 -7.15
CA ILE A 175 18.39 -41.54 -7.37
C ILE A 175 19.36 -40.94 -6.34
N THR A 176 19.91 -39.77 -6.65
CA THR A 176 20.74 -39.07 -5.63
C THR A 176 19.89 -38.47 -4.53
N VAL A 177 20.42 -38.41 -3.32
CA VAL A 177 19.80 -37.73 -2.16
C VAL A 177 19.36 -36.29 -2.52
N HIS A 178 20.15 -35.55 -3.30
CA HIS A 178 19.80 -34.18 -3.72
C HIS A 178 18.54 -34.16 -4.63
N LYS A 179 18.44 -35.10 -5.56
CA LYS A 179 17.28 -35.19 -6.46
C LYS A 179 16.02 -35.74 -5.78
N SER A 180 16.15 -36.35 -4.60
CA SER A 180 15.02 -36.79 -3.79
C SER A 180 14.39 -35.66 -2.95
N GLN A 181 14.96 -34.44 -2.94
CA GLN A 181 14.42 -33.31 -2.18
C GLN A 181 13.00 -32.96 -2.65
N GLY A 182 12.09 -32.85 -1.68
CA GLY A 182 10.67 -32.59 -1.95
C GLY A 182 9.84 -33.83 -2.27
N LEU A 183 10.48 -34.99 -2.47
CA LEU A 183 9.81 -36.27 -2.72
C LEU A 183 9.58 -37.02 -1.40
N THR A 184 8.58 -37.91 -1.39
CA THR A 184 8.25 -38.75 -0.24
C THR A 184 7.97 -40.16 -0.72
N PHE A 185 8.53 -41.14 -0.04
CA PHE A 185 8.40 -42.55 -0.40
C PHE A 185 7.91 -43.37 0.78
N SER A 186 7.18 -44.44 0.53
CA SER A 186 6.80 -45.43 1.54
C SER A 186 7.97 -46.34 1.93
N ARG A 187 8.84 -46.68 0.94
CA ARG A 187 9.98 -47.56 1.13
C ARG A 187 11.23 -47.02 0.43
N VAL A 188 12.34 -46.99 1.14
CA VAL A 188 13.63 -46.52 0.61
C VAL A 188 14.82 -47.37 1.11
N VAL A 189 15.76 -47.62 0.23
CA VAL A 189 17.07 -48.12 0.59
C VAL A 189 18.03 -46.94 0.63
N ILE A 190 18.71 -46.71 1.75
CA ILE A 190 19.65 -45.59 1.90
C ILE A 190 21.08 -46.13 1.82
N ASP A 191 21.80 -45.65 0.83
CA ASP A 191 23.19 -46.04 0.56
C ASP A 191 24.15 -44.89 0.89
N PHE A 192 24.76 -44.95 2.06
CA PHE A 192 25.80 -44.04 2.49
C PHE A 192 27.24 -44.59 2.27
N THR A 193 27.41 -45.66 1.50
CA THR A 193 28.74 -46.26 1.27
C THR A 193 29.69 -45.28 0.59
N GLY A 194 29.21 -44.41 -0.26
CA GLY A 194 29.96 -43.31 -0.88
C GLY A 194 30.35 -42.16 0.06
N GLY A 195 30.01 -42.26 1.36
CA GLY A 195 30.19 -41.23 2.38
C GLY A 195 29.17 -40.09 2.31
N VAL A 196 28.88 -39.44 3.43
CA VAL A 196 28.10 -38.22 3.54
C VAL A 196 29.06 -37.04 3.48
N PHE A 197 28.96 -36.20 2.46
CA PHE A 197 29.92 -35.11 2.22
C PHE A 197 29.31 -33.70 2.35
N ALA A 198 27.99 -33.61 2.41
CA ALA A 198 27.28 -32.35 2.55
C ALA A 198 26.50 -32.27 3.87
N GLY A 199 26.62 -31.14 4.58
CA GLY A 199 25.87 -30.92 5.83
C GLY A 199 24.35 -31.01 5.59
N GLY A 200 23.69 -31.84 6.43
CA GLY A 200 22.25 -32.11 6.32
C GLY A 200 21.85 -33.20 5.32
N GLN A 201 22.82 -33.79 4.56
CA GLN A 201 22.52 -34.81 3.55
C GLN A 201 21.90 -36.08 4.16
N ALA A 202 22.37 -36.51 5.33
CA ALA A 202 21.77 -37.64 6.06
C ALA A 202 20.34 -37.35 6.46
N TYR A 203 20.06 -36.15 6.97
CA TYR A 203 18.67 -35.71 7.27
C TYR A 203 17.78 -35.77 6.03
N VAL A 204 18.25 -35.25 4.89
CA VAL A 204 17.47 -35.23 3.65
C VAL A 204 17.14 -36.67 3.23
N ALA A 205 18.09 -37.59 3.25
CA ALA A 205 17.86 -38.98 2.88
C ALA A 205 16.84 -39.67 3.79
N LEU A 206 17.07 -39.60 5.11
CA LEU A 206 16.20 -40.25 6.10
C LEU A 206 14.77 -39.67 6.10
N SER A 207 14.65 -38.34 5.94
CA SER A 207 13.36 -37.66 5.90
C SER A 207 12.55 -37.91 4.62
N ARG A 208 13.08 -38.65 3.64
CA ARG A 208 12.33 -39.06 2.44
C ARG A 208 11.33 -40.19 2.71
N CYS A 209 11.50 -40.95 3.78
CA CYS A 209 10.58 -42.01 4.15
C CYS A 209 9.51 -41.56 5.13
N THR A 210 8.31 -42.10 4.98
CA THR A 210 7.17 -41.77 5.85
C THR A 210 7.26 -42.40 7.25
N SER A 211 8.01 -43.52 7.39
CA SER A 211 8.18 -44.27 8.64
C SER A 211 9.57 -44.88 8.74
N LEU A 212 9.99 -45.21 9.97
CA LEU A 212 11.25 -45.91 10.20
C LEU A 212 11.24 -47.29 9.56
N ASP A 213 10.11 -48.00 9.58
CA ASP A 213 10.00 -49.36 9.05
C ASP A 213 10.18 -49.44 7.55
N GLY A 214 9.88 -48.34 6.83
CA GLY A 214 10.12 -48.24 5.40
C GLY A 214 11.57 -48.00 4.99
N ILE A 215 12.49 -47.86 5.94
CA ILE A 215 13.90 -47.62 5.68
C ILE A 215 14.71 -48.92 5.76
N GLN A 216 15.58 -49.12 4.77
CA GLN A 216 16.68 -50.08 4.83
C GLN A 216 18.00 -49.30 4.67
N LEU A 217 18.97 -49.61 5.54
CA LEU A 217 20.29 -49.03 5.46
C LEU A 217 21.27 -50.06 4.87
N LYS A 218 22.04 -49.68 3.84
CA LYS A 218 23.13 -50.48 3.29
C LYS A 218 24.39 -50.43 4.16
N LYS A 219 24.55 -49.37 4.97
CA LYS A 219 25.64 -49.15 5.89
C LYS A 219 25.10 -48.59 7.20
N PRO A 220 25.62 -48.94 8.37
CA PRO A 220 25.27 -48.29 9.63
C PRO A 220 25.56 -46.80 9.57
N VAL A 221 24.62 -45.99 10.11
CA VAL A 221 24.79 -44.53 10.26
C VAL A 221 25.69 -44.29 11.47
N ASN A 222 26.77 -43.55 11.26
CA ASN A 222 27.71 -43.15 12.31
C ASN A 222 27.55 -41.67 12.64
N ARG A 223 28.08 -41.25 13.78
CA ARG A 223 28.06 -39.83 14.18
C ARG A 223 28.71 -38.91 13.16
N ALA A 224 29.73 -39.38 12.43
CA ALA A 224 30.38 -38.63 11.36
C ALA A 224 29.50 -38.42 10.13
N ASP A 225 28.51 -39.26 9.92
CA ASP A 225 27.55 -39.13 8.82
C ASP A 225 26.46 -38.06 9.12
N VAL A 226 26.27 -37.72 10.41
CA VAL A 226 25.29 -36.77 10.89
C VAL A 226 25.97 -35.46 11.26
N PHE A 227 26.06 -34.53 10.34
CA PHE A 227 26.56 -33.20 10.59
C PHE A 227 25.72 -32.14 9.88
N VAL A 228 25.64 -30.99 10.50
CA VAL A 228 24.86 -29.85 10.00
C VAL A 228 25.76 -28.62 10.05
N ARG A 229 25.62 -27.74 9.08
CA ARG A 229 26.37 -26.47 9.07
C ARG A 229 25.98 -25.61 10.28
N PRO A 230 26.98 -25.00 10.98
CA PRO A 230 26.70 -24.20 12.18
C PRO A 230 25.69 -23.05 11.93
N GLU A 231 25.68 -22.47 10.73
CA GLU A 231 24.77 -21.39 10.36
C GLU A 231 23.31 -21.87 10.41
N ILE A 232 23.06 -23.12 9.97
CA ILE A 232 21.71 -23.73 9.98
C ILE A 232 21.28 -24.01 11.43
N VAL A 233 22.19 -24.51 12.27
CA VAL A 233 21.89 -24.76 13.70
C VAL A 233 21.58 -23.44 14.41
N ASN A 234 22.36 -22.39 14.16
CA ASN A 234 22.14 -21.06 14.70
C ASN A 234 20.80 -20.46 14.22
N PHE A 235 20.44 -20.66 12.95
CA PHE A 235 19.17 -20.23 12.42
C PHE A 235 18.01 -21.00 13.06
N ALA A 236 18.11 -22.34 13.17
CA ALA A 236 17.09 -23.19 13.81
C ALA A 236 16.86 -22.82 15.28
N GLY A 237 17.93 -22.46 16.03
CA GLY A 237 17.81 -21.97 17.40
C GLY A 237 17.09 -20.62 17.54
N ARG A 238 16.99 -19.86 16.46
CA ARG A 238 16.24 -18.58 16.39
C ARG A 238 14.86 -18.73 15.75
N PHE A 239 14.60 -19.89 15.14
CA PHE A 239 13.34 -20.16 14.46
C PHE A 239 12.19 -20.22 15.47
N ASN A 240 11.06 -19.62 15.14
CA ASN A 240 9.88 -19.52 16.01
C ASN A 240 10.14 -18.85 17.39
N ASN A 241 11.18 -18.03 17.51
CA ASN A 241 11.38 -17.24 18.71
C ASN A 241 10.25 -16.19 18.82
N ARG A 242 9.25 -16.49 19.64
CA ARG A 242 8.07 -15.64 19.84
C ARG A 242 8.43 -14.21 20.22
N GLN A 243 9.42 -14.02 21.09
CA GLN A 243 9.86 -12.68 21.49
C GLN A 243 10.42 -11.88 20.31
N ALA A 244 11.22 -12.54 19.45
CA ALA A 244 11.77 -11.90 18.25
C ALA A 244 10.66 -11.59 17.22
N ILE A 245 9.69 -12.49 17.06
CA ILE A 245 8.53 -12.31 16.19
C ILE A 245 7.66 -11.17 16.70
N ASP A 246 7.29 -11.14 17.97
CA ASP A 246 6.46 -10.09 18.56
C ASP A 246 7.15 -8.73 18.48
N LYS A 247 8.47 -8.70 18.69
CA LYS A 247 9.26 -7.47 18.50
C LYS A 247 9.26 -7.01 17.05
N ALA A 248 9.42 -7.92 16.10
CA ALA A 248 9.40 -7.60 14.67
C ALA A 248 8.00 -7.13 14.21
N LEU A 249 6.94 -7.78 14.69
CA LEU A 249 5.55 -7.38 14.42
C LEU A 249 5.25 -5.96 14.95
N LYS A 250 5.65 -5.67 16.20
CA LYS A 250 5.51 -4.31 16.77
C LYS A 250 6.28 -3.28 15.96
N GLN A 251 7.49 -3.62 15.48
CA GLN A 251 8.27 -2.73 14.63
C GLN A 251 7.58 -2.46 13.29
N ALA A 252 7.10 -3.52 12.63
CA ALA A 252 6.37 -3.40 11.36
C ALA A 252 5.06 -2.60 11.53
N GLN A 253 4.32 -2.85 12.62
CA GLN A 253 3.11 -2.11 12.93
C GLN A 253 3.38 -0.62 13.13
N ALA A 254 4.45 -0.27 13.84
CA ALA A 254 4.86 1.12 13.99
C ALA A 254 5.19 1.79 12.65
N ASP A 255 5.87 1.09 11.74
CA ASP A 255 6.20 1.62 10.41
C ASP A 255 4.93 1.92 9.59
N VAL A 256 3.94 1.02 9.63
CA VAL A 256 2.63 1.23 8.98
C VAL A 256 1.92 2.46 9.57
N GLN A 257 1.92 2.61 10.89
CA GLN A 257 1.30 3.74 11.60
C GLN A 257 2.00 5.06 11.30
N TYR A 258 3.34 5.11 11.28
CA TYR A 258 4.10 6.31 10.86
C TYR A 258 3.81 6.69 9.39
N ALA A 259 3.70 5.70 8.51
CA ALA A 259 3.33 5.95 7.12
C ALA A 259 1.88 6.47 6.99
N ALA A 260 0.95 5.95 7.79
CA ALA A 260 -0.43 6.45 7.85
C ALA A 260 -0.48 7.89 8.37
N ALA A 261 0.22 8.20 9.47
CA ALA A 261 0.33 9.56 9.99
C ALA A 261 0.91 10.55 8.96
N SER A 262 1.94 10.12 8.19
CA SER A 262 2.48 10.96 7.13
C SER A 262 1.49 11.23 6.02
N ARG A 263 0.73 10.22 5.58
CA ARG A 263 -0.31 10.40 4.56
C ARG A 263 -1.47 11.27 5.02
N ALA A 264 -1.91 11.13 6.27
CA ALA A 264 -2.94 11.97 6.87
C ALA A 264 -2.48 13.44 6.93
N PHE A 265 -1.23 13.68 7.36
CA PHE A 265 -0.64 15.02 7.33
C PHE A 265 -0.67 15.65 5.93
N ASP A 266 -0.25 14.90 4.91
CA ASP A 266 -0.20 15.39 3.52
C ASP A 266 -1.61 15.71 2.95
N LYS A 267 -2.65 15.04 3.48
CA LYS A 267 -4.06 15.34 3.18
C LYS A 267 -4.65 16.51 3.99
N GLY A 268 -3.94 16.99 5.01
CA GLY A 268 -4.43 18.02 5.94
C GLY A 268 -5.30 17.49 7.07
N ASP A 269 -5.45 16.17 7.19
CA ASP A 269 -6.18 15.53 8.28
C ASP A 269 -5.28 15.42 9.51
N MET A 270 -5.33 16.46 10.35
CA MET A 270 -4.46 16.56 11.53
C MET A 270 -4.91 15.65 12.68
N GLU A 271 -6.18 15.35 12.79
CA GLU A 271 -6.72 14.46 13.82
C GLU A 271 -6.24 13.03 13.60
N GLU A 272 -6.46 12.48 12.41
CA GLU A 272 -5.97 11.16 12.01
C GLU A 272 -4.43 11.10 12.06
N CYS A 273 -3.75 12.18 11.64
CA CYS A 273 -2.29 12.27 11.72
C CYS A 273 -1.79 12.09 13.15
N LEU A 274 -2.37 12.78 14.12
CA LEU A 274 -1.99 12.68 15.53
C LEU A 274 -2.32 11.32 16.12
N GLU A 275 -3.49 10.77 15.82
CA GLU A 275 -3.91 9.46 16.31
C GLU A 275 -2.94 8.36 15.84
N GLN A 276 -2.65 8.31 14.56
CA GLN A 276 -1.70 7.32 13.99
C GLN A 276 -0.28 7.53 14.51
N PHE A 277 0.12 8.76 14.73
CA PHE A 277 1.43 9.08 15.30
C PHE A 277 1.56 8.62 16.74
N PHE A 278 0.54 8.82 17.59
CA PHE A 278 0.51 8.31 18.96
C PHE A 278 0.51 6.80 19.02
N ARG A 279 -0.26 6.14 18.16
CA ARG A 279 -0.25 4.68 18.05
C ARG A 279 1.14 4.15 17.66
N ALA A 280 1.82 4.81 16.71
CA ALA A 280 3.16 4.44 16.30
C ALA A 280 4.18 4.56 17.43
N ILE A 281 4.15 5.66 18.20
CA ILE A 281 5.01 5.87 19.38
C ILE A 281 4.76 4.81 20.44
N HIS A 282 3.50 4.44 20.68
CA HIS A 282 3.14 3.40 21.64
C HIS A 282 3.68 2.02 21.22
N SER A 283 3.64 1.73 19.94
CA SER A 283 4.16 0.47 19.38
C SER A 283 5.69 0.42 19.40
N ARG A 284 6.36 1.55 19.15
CA ARG A 284 7.81 1.68 19.10
C ARG A 284 8.26 3.12 19.42
N TYR A 285 8.83 3.31 20.58
CA TYR A 285 9.39 4.61 20.97
C TYR A 285 10.74 4.84 20.29
N ASP A 286 10.72 5.47 19.14
CA ASP A 286 11.91 5.74 18.32
C ASP A 286 11.95 7.16 17.73
N ILE A 287 11.16 8.07 18.29
CA ILE A 287 11.03 9.46 17.83
C ILE A 287 12.37 10.20 17.77
N GLU A 288 13.32 9.81 18.61
CA GLU A 288 14.65 10.40 18.69
C GLU A 288 15.64 9.82 17.66
N LYS A 289 15.28 8.70 17.03
CA LYS A 289 16.13 8.12 15.99
C LYS A 289 16.25 9.05 14.78
N PRO A 290 17.37 8.97 14.03
CA PRO A 290 17.66 9.92 12.94
C PRO A 290 16.56 10.00 11.87
N VAL A 291 15.92 8.87 11.52
CA VAL A 291 14.91 8.84 10.45
C VAL A 291 13.59 9.49 10.87
N PRO A 292 12.91 9.07 11.96
CA PRO A 292 11.71 9.76 12.45
C PRO A 292 11.95 11.24 12.78
N ARG A 293 13.09 11.55 13.41
CA ARG A 293 13.47 12.93 13.74
C ARG A 293 13.61 13.81 12.49
N ARG A 294 14.18 13.28 11.41
CA ARG A 294 14.29 13.98 10.12
C ARG A 294 12.93 14.22 9.49
N LEU A 295 12.04 13.22 9.54
CA LEU A 295 10.67 13.35 9.02
C LEU A 295 9.91 14.44 9.77
N ILE A 296 9.92 14.41 11.10
CA ILE A 296 9.25 15.42 11.95
C ILE A 296 9.78 16.84 11.65
N ARG A 297 11.11 17.01 11.58
CA ARG A 297 11.72 18.31 11.24
C ARG A 297 11.26 18.80 9.86
N ARG A 298 11.18 17.91 8.87
CA ARG A 298 10.69 18.28 7.53
C ARG A 298 9.23 18.74 7.56
N LYS A 299 8.35 18.02 8.29
CA LYS A 299 6.93 18.40 8.42
C LYS A 299 6.75 19.71 9.17
N LEU A 300 7.50 19.92 10.25
CA LEU A 300 7.53 21.21 10.96
C LEU A 300 8.03 22.37 10.08
N GLY A 301 9.04 22.11 9.24
CA GLY A 301 9.52 23.07 8.26
C GLY A 301 8.42 23.51 7.29
N ILE A 302 7.64 22.57 6.77
CA ILE A 302 6.48 22.85 5.89
C ILE A 302 5.45 23.73 6.62
N ILE A 303 5.08 23.38 7.86
CA ILE A 303 4.13 24.16 8.67
C ILE A 303 4.62 25.60 8.87
N ASN A 304 5.89 25.79 9.21
CA ASN A 304 6.46 27.11 9.40
C ASN A 304 6.45 27.94 8.10
N THR A 305 6.81 27.32 6.98
CA THR A 305 6.74 27.99 5.66
C THR A 305 5.30 28.43 5.34
N LEU A 306 4.31 27.55 5.54
CA LEU A 306 2.90 27.88 5.32
C LEU A 306 2.40 29.00 6.26
N LYS A 307 2.84 29.00 7.52
CA LYS A 307 2.52 30.09 8.47
C LYS A 307 3.05 31.44 7.99
N GLU A 308 4.30 31.49 7.55
CA GLU A 308 4.90 32.71 7.03
C GLU A 308 4.23 33.18 5.73
N GLN A 309 3.89 32.28 4.84
CA GLN A 309 3.13 32.61 3.64
C GLN A 309 1.74 33.18 3.96
N ASN A 310 1.02 32.55 4.91
CA ASN A 310 -0.28 33.04 5.38
C ASN A 310 -0.18 34.44 6.01
N LYS A 311 0.87 34.69 6.80
CA LYS A 311 1.11 35.99 7.40
C LYS A 311 1.31 37.05 6.31
N LYS A 312 2.19 36.81 5.35
CA LYS A 312 2.42 37.72 4.22
C LYS A 312 1.16 37.98 3.41
N LEU A 313 0.39 36.92 3.13
CA LEU A 313 -0.87 37.08 2.38
C LEU A 313 -1.88 37.93 3.12
N LYS A 314 -2.02 37.75 4.44
CA LYS A 314 -2.89 38.61 5.27
C LYS A 314 -2.46 40.05 5.27
N GLU A 315 -1.14 40.33 5.34
CA GLU A 315 -0.60 41.69 5.25
C GLU A 315 -0.91 42.32 3.88
N GLN A 316 -0.69 41.59 2.80
CA GLN A 316 -1.01 42.05 1.43
C GLN A 316 -2.51 42.34 1.25
N MET A 317 -3.39 41.46 1.78
CA MET A 317 -4.83 41.67 1.75
C MET A 317 -5.23 42.96 2.52
N ARG A 318 -4.62 43.20 3.70
CA ARG A 318 -4.88 44.40 4.48
C ARG A 318 -4.44 45.66 3.73
N GLU A 319 -3.24 45.66 3.17
CA GLU A 319 -2.73 46.79 2.37
C GLU A 319 -3.61 47.05 1.14
N GLN A 320 -4.07 45.98 0.47
CA GLN A 320 -4.98 46.12 -0.65
C GLN A 320 -6.32 46.72 -0.24
N GLN A 321 -6.86 46.29 0.91
CA GLN A 321 -8.13 46.82 1.44
C GLN A 321 -8.01 48.28 1.87
N GLU A 322 -6.87 48.67 2.45
CA GLU A 322 -6.59 50.07 2.79
C GLU A 322 -6.50 50.93 1.52
N ARG A 323 -5.84 50.49 0.48
CA ARG A 323 -5.81 51.19 -0.84
C ARG A 323 -7.19 51.39 -1.43
N ILE A 324 -8.03 50.35 -1.38
CA ILE A 324 -9.42 50.44 -1.89
C ILE A 324 -10.20 51.49 -1.13
N ARG A 325 -10.06 51.57 0.23
CA ARG A 325 -10.68 52.61 1.05
C ARG A 325 -10.17 54.00 0.74
N GLN A 326 -8.88 54.16 0.46
CA GLN A 326 -8.31 55.42 0.03
C GLN A 326 -8.89 55.89 -1.28
N TYR A 327 -8.99 55.02 -2.30
CA TYR A 327 -9.63 55.35 -3.57
C TYR A 327 -11.12 55.70 -3.41
N ALA A 328 -11.84 54.98 -2.57
CA ALA A 328 -13.24 55.31 -2.26
C ALA A 328 -13.36 56.70 -1.64
N HIS A 329 -12.43 57.07 -0.76
CA HIS A 329 -12.37 58.39 -0.16
C HIS A 329 -12.05 59.50 -1.19
N GLU A 330 -11.10 59.29 -2.10
CA GLU A 330 -10.77 60.20 -3.18
C GLU A 330 -11.99 60.47 -4.08
N TYR A 331 -12.73 59.44 -4.46
CA TYR A 331 -13.98 59.61 -5.22
C TYR A 331 -15.04 60.36 -4.42
N LEU A 332 -15.15 60.18 -3.13
CA LEU A 332 -16.04 60.98 -2.27
C LEU A 332 -15.65 62.46 -2.31
N LEU A 333 -14.37 62.79 -2.20
CA LEU A 333 -13.87 64.17 -2.29
C LEU A 333 -14.14 64.77 -3.65
N MET A 334 -13.87 64.05 -4.75
CA MET A 334 -14.17 64.52 -6.08
C MET A 334 -15.67 64.79 -6.29
N GLY A 335 -16.53 63.93 -5.74
CA GLY A 335 -17.97 64.15 -5.74
C GLY A 335 -18.38 65.42 -5.00
N ASN A 336 -17.78 65.66 -3.83
CA ASN A 336 -17.99 66.92 -3.07
C ASN A 336 -17.52 68.15 -3.84
N GLU A 337 -16.36 68.11 -4.50
CA GLU A 337 -15.83 69.16 -5.35
C GLU A 337 -16.77 69.48 -6.53
N CYS A 338 -17.33 68.46 -7.19
CA CYS A 338 -18.32 68.64 -8.24
C CYS A 338 -19.52 69.45 -7.77
N ILE A 339 -19.96 69.26 -6.53
CA ILE A 339 -21.08 70.04 -5.95
C ILE A 339 -20.64 71.48 -5.60
N THR A 340 -19.49 71.64 -4.93
CA THR A 340 -19.07 72.91 -4.35
C THR A 340 -18.46 73.88 -5.37
N GLN A 341 -17.76 73.41 -6.35
CA GLN A 341 -17.04 74.21 -7.35
C GLN A 341 -17.75 74.28 -8.70
N ALA A 342 -18.18 73.13 -9.21
CA ALA A 342 -18.75 73.01 -10.55
C ALA A 342 -20.29 73.08 -10.59
N HIS A 343 -20.96 72.96 -9.45
CA HIS A 343 -22.41 72.78 -9.35
C HIS A 343 -23.00 71.66 -10.23
N ASP A 344 -22.18 70.66 -10.54
CA ASP A 344 -22.56 69.52 -11.40
C ASP A 344 -23.05 68.34 -10.54
N VAL A 345 -24.36 68.24 -10.38
CA VAL A 345 -25.01 67.17 -9.62
C VAL A 345 -24.77 65.80 -10.24
N ARG A 346 -24.76 65.72 -11.58
CA ARG A 346 -24.61 64.44 -12.29
C ARG A 346 -23.22 63.88 -12.10
N ALA A 347 -22.20 64.71 -12.25
CA ALA A 347 -20.83 64.28 -12.01
C ALA A 347 -20.58 63.91 -10.53
N ALA A 348 -21.21 64.63 -9.59
CA ALA A 348 -21.11 64.30 -8.18
C ALA A 348 -21.70 62.92 -7.85
N LEU A 349 -22.91 62.66 -8.33
CA LEU A 349 -23.55 61.35 -8.13
C LEU A 349 -22.75 60.21 -8.74
N ALA A 350 -22.19 60.37 -9.92
CA ALA A 350 -21.29 59.36 -10.56
C ALA A 350 -20.06 59.08 -9.71
N ASN A 351 -19.45 60.10 -9.11
CA ASN A 351 -18.30 59.91 -8.20
C ASN A 351 -18.68 59.22 -6.88
N TYR A 352 -19.84 59.56 -6.27
CA TYR A 352 -20.33 58.85 -5.10
C TYR A 352 -20.64 57.39 -5.41
N ASP A 353 -21.23 57.10 -6.58
CA ASP A 353 -21.46 55.73 -7.02
C ASP A 353 -20.17 54.91 -7.20
N LYS A 354 -19.13 55.59 -7.71
CA LYS A 354 -17.82 54.97 -7.85
C LYS A 354 -17.20 54.68 -6.47
N ALA A 355 -17.29 55.66 -5.52
CA ALA A 355 -16.87 55.42 -4.16
C ALA A 355 -17.55 54.20 -3.50
N LEU A 356 -18.89 54.13 -3.68
CA LEU A 356 -19.71 53.05 -3.15
C LEU A 356 -19.49 51.70 -3.86
N SER A 357 -19.07 51.69 -5.13
CA SER A 357 -18.69 50.48 -5.84
C SER A 357 -17.37 49.90 -5.30
N LEU A 358 -16.47 50.74 -4.76
CA LEU A 358 -15.21 50.36 -4.15
C LEU A 358 -15.40 49.93 -2.69
N ASP A 359 -16.19 50.69 -1.91
CA ASP A 359 -16.54 50.37 -0.54
C ASP A 359 -18.05 50.55 -0.31
N PRO A 360 -18.86 49.50 -0.46
CA PRO A 360 -20.33 49.52 -0.27
C PRO A 360 -20.74 49.94 1.17
N ASN A 361 -19.82 49.82 2.14
CA ASN A 361 -20.06 50.16 3.53
C ASN A 361 -19.62 51.60 3.87
N TYR A 362 -19.26 52.39 2.89
CA TYR A 362 -18.76 53.75 3.12
C TYR A 362 -19.94 54.69 3.42
N ILE A 363 -20.23 54.86 4.71
CA ILE A 363 -21.39 55.60 5.25
C ILE A 363 -21.44 57.05 4.76
N ASP A 364 -20.29 57.74 4.80
CA ASP A 364 -20.23 59.16 4.38
C ASP A 364 -20.58 59.34 2.89
N ALA A 365 -20.23 58.37 2.03
CA ALA A 365 -20.62 58.40 0.62
C ALA A 365 -22.14 58.22 0.43
N TRP A 366 -22.76 57.33 1.18
CA TRP A 366 -24.22 57.17 1.18
C TRP A 366 -24.91 58.45 1.64
N ILE A 367 -24.42 59.11 2.73
CA ILE A 367 -24.98 60.33 3.26
C ILE A 367 -24.82 61.46 2.25
N ARG A 368 -23.65 61.65 1.65
CA ARG A 368 -23.41 62.70 0.65
C ARG A 368 -24.25 62.52 -0.59
N LYS A 369 -24.33 61.30 -1.11
CA LYS A 369 -25.22 60.94 -2.21
C LYS A 369 -26.68 61.28 -1.89
N GLY A 370 -27.18 60.85 -0.71
CA GLY A 370 -28.54 61.17 -0.24
C GLY A 370 -28.82 62.65 -0.10
N ILE A 371 -27.87 63.44 0.43
CA ILE A 371 -28.03 64.92 0.53
C ILE A 371 -28.08 65.55 -0.85
N THR A 372 -27.25 65.11 -1.79
CA THR A 372 -27.22 65.62 -3.17
C THR A 372 -28.55 65.30 -3.90
N LEU A 373 -29.08 64.10 -3.78
CA LEU A 373 -30.38 63.72 -4.33
C LEU A 373 -31.55 64.47 -3.69
N PHE A 374 -31.50 64.66 -2.36
CA PHE A 374 -32.48 65.46 -1.63
C PHE A 374 -32.54 66.90 -2.17
N ASN A 375 -31.38 67.55 -2.32
CA ASN A 375 -31.33 68.90 -2.88
C ASN A 375 -31.77 68.96 -4.33
N ASN A 376 -31.62 67.92 -5.10
CA ASN A 376 -32.06 67.77 -6.48
C ASN A 376 -33.56 67.36 -6.57
N LYS A 377 -34.26 67.24 -5.43
CA LYS A 377 -35.67 66.83 -5.30
C LYS A 377 -35.97 65.39 -5.70
N GLU A 378 -34.97 64.54 -5.80
CA GLU A 378 -35.05 63.09 -6.03
C GLU A 378 -35.25 62.39 -4.68
N TYR A 379 -36.39 62.57 -4.06
CA TYR A 379 -36.65 62.21 -2.66
C TYR A 379 -36.68 60.71 -2.43
N PHE A 380 -37.15 59.93 -3.36
CA PHE A 380 -37.21 58.46 -3.27
C PHE A 380 -35.78 57.86 -3.19
N ASP A 381 -34.90 58.27 -4.09
CA ASP A 381 -33.52 57.77 -4.13
C ASP A 381 -32.71 58.33 -2.96
N ALA A 382 -32.98 59.54 -2.52
CA ALA A 382 -32.38 60.10 -1.30
C ALA A 382 -32.74 59.26 -0.04
N GLU A 383 -34.01 58.83 0.08
CA GLU A 383 -34.48 58.01 1.19
C GLU A 383 -33.76 56.64 1.21
N ASN A 384 -33.62 56.02 0.06
CA ASN A 384 -32.88 54.74 -0.09
C ASN A 384 -31.44 54.88 0.36
N CYS A 385 -30.77 56.00 0.00
CA CYS A 385 -29.38 56.26 0.47
C CYS A 385 -29.31 56.43 1.98
N PHE A 386 -30.23 57.21 2.57
CA PHE A 386 -30.22 57.38 4.04
C PHE A 386 -30.65 56.13 4.78
N ASN A 387 -31.57 55.32 4.25
CA ASN A 387 -31.95 54.05 4.83
C ASN A 387 -30.72 53.08 4.87
N THR A 388 -29.95 53.05 3.80
CA THR A 388 -28.73 52.26 3.75
C THR A 388 -27.70 52.78 4.77
N ALA A 389 -27.47 54.09 4.82
CA ALA A 389 -26.53 54.68 5.79
C ALA A 389 -26.95 54.43 7.25
N VAL A 390 -28.26 54.49 7.56
CA VAL A 390 -28.78 54.18 8.91
C VAL A 390 -28.71 52.68 9.20
N SER A 391 -28.91 51.80 8.23
CA SER A 391 -28.80 50.35 8.41
C SER A 391 -27.34 49.93 8.70
N LEU A 392 -26.37 50.54 8.03
CA LEU A 392 -24.95 50.32 8.25
C LEU A 392 -24.45 50.83 9.62
N HIS A 393 -24.99 52.01 10.05
CA HIS A 393 -24.62 52.57 11.34
C HIS A 393 -25.83 53.29 11.96
N PRO A 394 -26.65 52.63 12.77
CA PRO A 394 -27.89 53.13 13.33
C PRO A 394 -27.72 54.36 14.28
N ALA A 395 -26.49 54.58 14.81
CA ALA A 395 -26.17 55.70 15.66
C ALA A 395 -25.44 56.85 14.92
N ASN A 396 -25.42 56.85 13.59
CA ASN A 396 -24.81 57.92 12.83
C ASN A 396 -25.78 59.13 12.79
N PHE A 397 -25.45 60.17 13.52
CA PHE A 397 -26.24 61.37 13.63
C PHE A 397 -26.60 61.96 12.26
N LYS A 398 -25.62 62.12 11.34
CA LYS A 398 -25.87 62.74 10.01
C LYS A 398 -26.86 61.91 9.19
N ALA A 399 -26.76 60.59 9.25
CA ALA A 399 -27.68 59.71 8.50
C ALA A 399 -29.12 59.83 9.03
N VAL A 400 -29.29 59.71 10.36
CA VAL A 400 -30.59 59.76 11.00
C VAL A 400 -31.23 61.17 10.86
N TYR A 401 -30.44 62.21 11.07
CA TYR A 401 -30.92 63.61 10.91
C TYR A 401 -31.38 63.93 9.50
N ASN A 402 -30.60 63.58 8.46
CA ASN A 402 -30.96 63.84 7.09
C ASN A 402 -32.15 62.97 6.61
N ARG A 403 -32.30 61.75 7.14
CA ARG A 403 -33.49 60.94 6.89
C ARG A 403 -34.73 61.54 7.52
N GLY A 404 -34.65 62.00 8.77
CA GLY A 404 -35.74 62.69 9.45
C GLY A 404 -36.16 63.99 8.73
N LYS A 405 -35.18 64.82 8.29
CA LYS A 405 -35.38 66.02 7.49
C LYS A 405 -36.10 65.69 6.14
N LEU A 406 -35.69 64.61 5.45
CA LEU A 406 -36.33 64.18 4.24
C LEU A 406 -37.78 63.76 4.49
N ARG A 407 -38.02 62.92 5.51
CA ARG A 407 -39.36 62.40 5.86
C ARG A 407 -40.30 63.53 6.26
N LEU A 408 -39.81 64.54 6.95
CA LEU A 408 -40.62 65.74 7.23
C LEU A 408 -41.00 66.50 5.95
N LYS A 409 -40.10 66.53 4.96
CA LYS A 409 -40.35 67.17 3.65
C LYS A 409 -41.32 66.38 2.76
N THR A 410 -41.34 65.07 2.89
CA THR A 410 -42.19 64.14 2.13
C THR A 410 -43.47 63.78 2.88
N GLU A 411 -43.82 64.53 3.93
CA GLU A 411 -45.01 64.37 4.74
C GLU A 411 -45.15 63.07 5.52
N ASN A 412 -44.07 62.29 5.61
CA ASN A 412 -44.01 61.13 6.50
C ASN A 412 -43.68 61.60 7.92
N THR A 413 -44.68 62.17 8.57
CA THR A 413 -44.53 62.90 9.87
C THR A 413 -44.15 61.93 10.99
N GLU A 414 -44.71 60.71 11.05
CA GLU A 414 -44.37 59.74 12.10
C GLU A 414 -42.94 59.27 11.97
N GLY A 415 -42.50 58.95 10.76
CA GLY A 415 -41.12 58.54 10.51
C GLY A 415 -40.13 59.70 10.77
N ALA A 416 -40.53 60.95 10.51
CA ALA A 416 -39.73 62.13 10.80
C ALA A 416 -39.54 62.30 12.32
N ILE A 417 -40.64 62.23 13.11
CA ILE A 417 -40.59 62.32 14.57
C ILE A 417 -39.61 61.26 15.16
N ALA A 418 -39.75 60.01 14.73
CA ALA A 418 -38.90 58.94 15.25
C ALA A 418 -37.41 59.16 14.93
N ASP A 419 -37.08 59.64 13.73
CA ASP A 419 -35.68 59.89 13.35
C ASP A 419 -35.14 61.16 14.00
N LEU A 420 -35.93 62.24 14.13
CA LEU A 420 -35.48 63.49 14.72
C LEU A 420 -35.37 63.41 16.26
N ASP A 421 -36.23 62.66 16.94
CA ASP A 421 -36.07 62.31 18.36
C ASP A 421 -34.76 61.58 18.60
N LYS A 422 -34.50 60.58 17.73
CA LYS A 422 -33.23 59.86 17.81
C LYS A 422 -32.03 60.78 17.50
N ALA A 423 -32.16 61.68 16.54
CA ALA A 423 -31.08 62.67 16.24
C ALA A 423 -30.81 63.60 17.39
N THR A 424 -31.82 64.12 18.07
CA THR A 424 -31.66 64.99 19.28
C THR A 424 -31.03 64.19 20.42
N SER A 425 -31.41 62.92 20.61
CA SER A 425 -30.78 62.04 21.57
C SER A 425 -29.29 61.77 21.25
N LEU A 426 -28.90 61.62 19.97
CA LEU A 426 -27.51 61.42 19.54
C LEU A 426 -26.64 62.68 19.66
N LYS A 427 -27.24 63.87 19.44
CA LYS A 427 -26.58 65.18 19.59
C LYS A 427 -27.49 66.18 20.25
N PRO A 428 -27.56 66.21 21.57
CA PRO A 428 -28.47 67.10 22.31
C PRO A 428 -28.21 68.60 22.08
N GLU A 429 -26.97 69.01 21.74
CA GLU A 429 -26.58 70.41 21.49
C GLU A 429 -26.89 70.88 20.05
N HIS A 430 -27.43 70.05 19.16
CA HIS A 430 -27.63 70.42 17.78
C HIS A 430 -28.97 71.11 17.55
N ALA A 431 -28.97 72.46 17.57
CA ALA A 431 -30.15 73.33 17.49
C ALA A 431 -31.07 72.97 16.30
N GLY A 432 -30.51 72.75 15.10
CA GLY A 432 -31.31 72.40 13.91
C GLY A 432 -32.01 71.00 13.98
N ALA A 433 -31.59 70.13 14.88
CA ALA A 433 -32.30 68.85 15.10
C ALA A 433 -33.51 69.07 16.01
N HIS A 434 -33.40 69.90 17.02
CA HIS A 434 -34.52 70.32 17.87
C HIS A 434 -35.55 71.13 17.11
N GLU A 435 -35.12 72.07 16.25
CA GLU A 435 -36.01 72.88 15.41
C GLU A 435 -36.85 71.96 14.50
N LEU A 436 -36.23 71.06 13.74
CA LEU A 436 -36.95 70.13 12.86
C LEU A 436 -37.80 69.14 13.63
N PHE A 437 -37.39 68.75 14.84
CA PHE A 437 -38.18 67.86 15.71
C PHE A 437 -39.46 68.56 16.18
N GLY A 438 -39.33 69.82 16.64
CA GLY A 438 -40.49 70.66 16.96
C GLY A 438 -41.44 70.86 15.78
N ASP A 439 -40.89 71.16 14.59
CA ASP A 439 -41.70 71.29 13.36
C ASP A 439 -42.46 70.01 13.03
N ALA A 440 -41.84 68.83 13.24
CA ALA A 440 -42.46 67.52 13.01
C ALA A 440 -43.61 67.26 14.01
N LEU A 441 -43.42 67.64 15.28
CA LEU A 441 -44.43 67.51 16.32
C LEU A 441 -45.60 68.45 16.06
N LEU A 442 -45.37 69.72 15.66
CA LEU A 442 -46.43 70.65 15.26
C LEU A 442 -47.26 70.14 14.08
N LYS A 443 -46.61 69.60 13.06
CA LYS A 443 -47.35 69.00 11.92
C LYS A 443 -48.14 67.76 12.33
N ALA A 444 -47.79 67.06 13.37
CA ALA A 444 -48.51 65.92 13.94
C ALA A 444 -49.66 66.35 14.88
N GLY A 445 -49.88 67.65 15.12
CA GLY A 445 -50.84 68.12 16.06
C GLY A 445 -50.48 67.99 17.56
N LYS A 446 -49.23 67.80 17.84
CA LYS A 446 -48.66 67.61 19.21
C LYS A 446 -48.04 68.88 19.72
N GLU A 447 -48.86 69.92 19.84
CA GLU A 447 -48.40 71.30 20.23
C GLU A 447 -47.72 71.38 21.60
N VAL A 448 -48.18 70.58 22.56
CA VAL A 448 -47.62 70.60 23.93
C VAL A 448 -46.19 69.97 23.94
N GLU A 449 -45.99 68.88 23.18
CA GLU A 449 -44.70 68.23 23.06
C GLU A 449 -43.69 69.07 22.24
N ALA A 450 -44.18 69.88 21.33
CA ALA A 450 -43.37 70.77 20.49
C ALA A 450 -42.84 72.02 21.27
N ALA A 451 -43.50 72.42 22.38
CA ALA A 451 -43.17 73.57 23.17
C ALA A 451 -42.19 73.27 24.34
N LEU A 452 -41.96 71.98 24.58
CA LEU A 452 -40.96 71.45 25.50
C LEU A 452 -39.59 71.28 24.84
#